data_76bf89171a2affe35b580bd2c44a1139
#
_entry.id   76bf89171a2affe35b580bd2c44a1139
#
_cell.length_a   1.000
_cell.length_b   1.000
_cell.length_c   1.000
_cell.angle_alpha   90.00
_cell.angle_beta   90.00
_cell.angle_gamma   90.00
#
_symmetry.space_group_name_H-M   'P 1'
#
loop_
_entity.id
_entity.type
_entity.pdbx_description
1 polymer ?
#
loop_
_entity_poly.entity_id
_entity_poly.type
_entity_poly.pdbx_seq_one_letter_code
_entity_poly.pdbx_strand_id
1 'polypeptide(L)'
;NGKVYPLDLMQKVIAYLQKDNQVFLFGSGEKEINQLTIWAKAYENTYIASMELTLSEELALMAYLDLMISMDSANGHLATNMGVKVLTIWGLTHPFIGFAPWGQPNSHNITVDRQEFPLIPTSVYGNKVPMGYENILRSISPKRIIEKSLEILLNQTSS
;
A
#
# COMPACT_ATOMS: atom_id res chain seq x y z
N ASN A 1 -2.29 -8.66 -12.49
CA ASN A 1 -1.86 -9.09 -11.17
C ASN A 1 -2.81 -8.52 -10.12
N GLY A 2 -3.68 -9.37 -9.56
CA GLY A 2 -4.79 -8.95 -8.69
C GLY A 2 -4.39 -8.41 -7.31
N LYS A 3 -3.10 -8.26 -7.04
CA LYS A 3 -2.54 -7.66 -5.82
C LYS A 3 -1.95 -6.27 -6.04
N VAL A 4 -1.79 -5.80 -7.26
CA VAL A 4 -1.19 -4.50 -7.55
C VAL A 4 -2.29 -3.46 -7.77
N TYR A 5 -2.32 -2.44 -6.92
CA TYR A 5 -3.22 -1.31 -7.12
C TYR A 5 -2.87 -0.57 -8.42
N PRO A 6 -3.86 -0.14 -9.23
CA PRO A 6 -3.61 0.49 -10.51
C PRO A 6 -2.65 1.69 -10.39
N LEU A 7 -1.59 1.69 -11.19
CA LEU A 7 -0.51 2.68 -11.10
C LEU A 7 -0.99 4.12 -11.33
N ASP A 8 -1.92 4.32 -12.27
CA ASP A 8 -2.56 5.60 -12.55
C ASP A 8 -3.38 6.13 -11.36
N LEU A 9 -3.96 5.24 -10.57
CA LEU A 9 -4.69 5.60 -9.35
C LEU A 9 -3.74 5.81 -8.16
N MET A 10 -2.69 4.99 -8.02
CA MET A 10 -1.66 5.18 -6.99
C MET A 10 -0.92 6.51 -7.20
N GLN A 11 -0.66 6.89 -8.44
CA GLN A 11 -0.09 8.19 -8.75
C GLN A 11 -0.92 9.37 -8.20
N LYS A 12 -2.25 9.26 -8.22
CA LYS A 12 -3.13 10.29 -7.63
C LYS A 12 -3.00 10.35 -6.10
N VAL A 13 -2.81 9.20 -5.45
CA VAL A 13 -2.56 9.12 -4.00
C VAL A 13 -1.23 9.81 -3.66
N ILE A 14 -0.15 9.46 -4.37
CA ILE A 14 1.17 10.05 -4.19
C ILE A 14 1.13 11.56 -4.43
N ALA A 15 0.54 12.01 -5.55
CA ALA A 15 0.41 13.43 -5.91
C ALA A 15 -0.32 14.26 -4.85
N TYR A 16 -1.23 13.65 -4.11
CA TYR A 16 -1.92 14.32 -3.00
C TYR A 16 -1.07 14.34 -1.74
N LEU A 17 -0.61 13.16 -1.29
CA LEU A 17 0.08 13.02 0.01
C LEU A 17 1.41 13.75 0.05
N GLN A 18 2.16 13.82 -1.05
CA GLN A 18 3.46 14.49 -1.11
C GLN A 18 3.40 16.01 -0.92
N LYS A 19 2.20 16.63 -0.93
CA LYS A 19 2.06 18.07 -0.72
C LYS A 19 2.46 18.49 0.69
N ASP A 20 2.12 17.64 1.67
CA ASP A 20 2.31 17.91 3.09
C ASP A 20 3.15 16.84 3.80
N ASN A 21 3.66 15.85 3.06
CA ASN A 21 4.43 14.73 3.60
C ASN A 21 5.63 14.39 2.70
N GLN A 22 6.66 13.81 3.29
CA GLN A 22 7.70 13.11 2.54
C GLN A 22 7.20 11.69 2.19
N VAL A 23 7.26 11.31 0.93
CA VAL A 23 6.80 10.02 0.43
C VAL A 23 7.99 9.19 -0.01
N PHE A 24 8.21 8.06 0.64
CA PHE A 24 9.25 7.10 0.28
C PHE A 24 8.63 5.91 -0.49
N LEU A 25 9.18 5.63 -1.66
CA LEU A 25 8.70 4.58 -2.55
C LEU A 25 9.60 3.35 -2.42
N PHE A 26 8.99 2.22 -2.05
CA PHE A 26 9.64 0.92 -1.96
C PHE A 26 9.19 0.03 -3.11
N GLY A 27 10.12 -0.63 -3.76
CA GLY A 27 9.84 -1.56 -4.85
C GLY A 27 11.08 -2.32 -5.30
N SER A 28 10.90 -3.32 -6.14
CA SER A 28 11.99 -4.18 -6.60
C SER A 28 11.81 -4.58 -8.07
N GLY A 29 12.95 -4.83 -8.72
CA GLY A 29 12.98 -5.19 -10.13
C GLY A 29 12.82 -4.00 -11.07
N GLU A 30 13.35 -4.15 -12.26
CA GLU A 30 13.53 -3.07 -13.23
C GLU A 30 12.23 -2.32 -13.58
N LYS A 31 11.14 -3.04 -13.79
CA LYS A 31 9.86 -2.43 -14.18
C LYS A 31 9.27 -1.55 -13.06
N GLU A 32 9.32 -2.01 -11.82
CA GLU A 32 8.86 -1.22 -10.68
C GLU A 32 9.75 0.00 -10.49
N ILE A 33 11.05 -0.18 -10.44
CA ILE A 33 12.02 0.92 -10.27
C ILE A 33 11.85 2.00 -11.36
N ASN A 34 11.64 1.61 -12.62
CA ASN A 34 11.37 2.56 -13.69
C ASN A 34 10.11 3.40 -13.40
N GLN A 35 9.03 2.78 -12.91
CA GLN A 35 7.81 3.50 -12.54
C GLN A 35 8.03 4.42 -11.32
N LEU A 36 8.73 3.94 -10.28
CA LEU A 36 9.06 4.75 -9.11
C LEU A 36 9.92 5.96 -9.49
N THR A 37 10.86 5.79 -10.43
CA THR A 37 11.70 6.87 -10.95
C THR A 37 10.87 7.96 -11.65
N ILE A 38 9.85 7.58 -12.41
CA ILE A 38 8.94 8.55 -13.05
C ILE A 38 8.23 9.37 -11.97
N TRP A 39 7.73 8.74 -10.91
CA TRP A 39 7.01 9.42 -9.83
C TRP A 39 7.94 10.31 -8.99
N ALA A 40 9.12 9.83 -8.63
CA ALA A 40 10.10 10.62 -7.87
C ALA A 40 10.57 11.86 -8.63
N LYS A 41 10.64 11.80 -9.97
CA LYS A 41 10.94 12.96 -10.81
C LYS A 41 9.76 13.94 -10.97
N ALA A 42 8.54 13.43 -10.84
CA ALA A 42 7.33 14.24 -11.04
C ALA A 42 6.88 14.99 -9.78
N TYR A 43 7.31 14.54 -8.59
CA TYR A 43 6.84 15.06 -7.31
C TYR A 43 8.01 15.39 -6.38
N GLU A 44 8.07 16.63 -5.91
CA GLU A 44 9.20 17.21 -5.17
C GLU A 44 9.51 16.48 -3.87
N ASN A 45 8.48 16.06 -3.12
CA ASN A 45 8.63 15.37 -1.82
C ASN A 45 8.52 13.84 -1.95
N THR A 46 8.97 13.28 -3.08
CA THR A 46 8.87 11.84 -3.34
C THR A 46 10.25 11.25 -3.64
N TYR A 47 10.63 10.22 -2.91
CA TYR A 47 11.97 9.62 -2.92
C TYR A 47 11.89 8.12 -3.15
N ILE A 48 12.89 7.52 -3.79
CA ILE A 48 12.99 6.07 -3.97
C ILE A 48 13.91 5.52 -2.88
N ALA A 49 13.38 4.65 -2.02
CA ALA A 49 14.16 4.01 -0.96
C ALA A 49 15.03 2.85 -1.50
N SER A 50 14.49 2.05 -2.42
CA SER A 50 15.07 0.76 -2.83
C SER A 50 16.20 0.82 -3.87
N MET A 51 16.61 1.98 -4.35
CA MET A 51 17.69 2.08 -5.34
C MET A 51 19.09 2.23 -4.75
N GLU A 52 19.18 2.86 -3.59
CA GLU A 52 20.46 3.28 -3.00
C GLU A 52 20.72 2.61 -1.65
N LEU A 53 19.70 1.94 -1.09
CA LEU A 53 19.74 1.35 0.23
C LEU A 53 19.88 -0.17 0.17
N THR A 54 20.67 -0.71 1.07
CA THR A 54 20.65 -2.14 1.41
C THR A 54 19.35 -2.47 2.16
N LEU A 55 19.00 -3.76 2.24
CA LEU A 55 17.81 -4.19 3.01
C LEU A 55 17.85 -3.70 4.47
N SER A 56 19.02 -3.69 5.10
CA SER A 56 19.16 -3.21 6.48
C SER A 56 18.90 -1.70 6.58
N GLU A 57 19.32 -0.92 5.60
CA GLU A 57 19.05 0.52 5.53
C GLU A 57 17.60 0.82 5.18
N GLU A 58 16.96 0.01 4.30
CA GLU A 58 15.53 0.11 4.05
C GLU A 58 14.71 -0.16 5.33
N LEU A 59 15.07 -1.19 6.11
CA LEU A 59 14.42 -1.48 7.39
C LEU A 59 14.64 -0.35 8.41
N ALA A 60 15.84 0.23 8.46
CA ALA A 60 16.12 1.38 9.30
C ALA A 60 15.27 2.60 8.89
N LEU A 61 15.15 2.88 7.59
CA LEU A 61 14.27 3.93 7.09
C LEU A 61 12.80 3.64 7.43
N MET A 62 12.35 2.38 7.24
CA MET A 62 10.98 1.99 7.59
C MET A 62 10.64 2.29 9.04
N ALA A 63 11.58 2.08 9.99
CA ALA A 63 11.35 2.34 11.41
C ALA A 63 11.05 3.83 11.74
N TYR A 64 11.35 4.75 10.84
CA TYR A 64 11.07 6.19 10.99
C TYR A 64 9.82 6.65 10.24
N LEU A 65 9.12 5.75 9.55
CA LEU A 65 7.89 6.11 8.86
C LEU A 65 6.73 6.28 9.85
N ASP A 66 5.92 7.28 9.63
CA ASP A 66 4.66 7.46 10.36
C ASP A 66 3.58 6.48 9.87
N LEU A 67 3.60 6.15 8.58
CA LEU A 67 2.63 5.24 7.95
C LEU A 67 3.26 4.51 6.77
N MET A 68 3.00 3.21 6.65
CA MET A 68 3.22 2.44 5.42
C MET A 68 1.90 2.18 4.73
N ILE A 69 1.76 2.60 3.46
CA ILE A 69 0.66 2.18 2.59
C ILE A 69 1.16 1.00 1.78
N SER A 70 0.54 -0.16 1.95
CA SER A 70 0.99 -1.41 1.32
C SER A 70 -0.19 -2.15 0.70
N MET A 71 0.05 -2.91 -0.35
CA MET A 71 -0.81 -4.01 -0.74
C MET A 71 -0.53 -5.23 0.15
N ASP A 72 -1.24 -6.33 -0.07
CA ASP A 72 -0.91 -7.64 0.49
C ASP A 72 0.48 -8.10 -0.03
N SER A 73 1.54 -7.59 0.62
CA SER A 73 2.95 -7.74 0.24
C SER A 73 3.89 -7.79 1.45
N ALA A 74 5.14 -8.19 1.22
CA ALA A 74 6.17 -8.29 2.26
C ALA A 74 6.42 -6.95 2.99
N ASN A 75 6.36 -5.81 2.28
CA ASN A 75 6.66 -4.50 2.87
C ASN A 75 5.72 -4.14 4.02
N GLY A 76 4.43 -4.50 3.95
CA GLY A 76 3.51 -4.31 5.06
C GLY A 76 3.91 -5.10 6.32
N HIS A 77 4.40 -6.33 6.15
CA HIS A 77 4.89 -7.15 7.28
C HIS A 77 6.22 -6.61 7.84
N LEU A 78 7.13 -6.17 6.98
CA LEU A 78 8.39 -5.57 7.42
C LEU A 78 8.14 -4.29 8.22
N ALA A 79 7.30 -3.40 7.72
CA ALA A 79 6.95 -2.15 8.38
C ALA A 79 6.29 -2.38 9.76
N THR A 80 5.37 -3.34 9.87
CA THR A 80 4.73 -3.65 11.17
C THR A 80 5.75 -4.22 12.17
N ASN A 81 6.74 -5.01 11.71
CA ASN A 81 7.82 -5.50 12.57
C ASN A 81 8.75 -4.37 13.07
N MET A 82 8.81 -3.27 12.33
CA MET A 82 9.51 -2.03 12.76
C MET A 82 8.64 -1.12 13.64
N GLY A 83 7.42 -1.54 14.01
CA GLY A 83 6.52 -0.75 14.85
C GLY A 83 5.68 0.28 14.09
N VAL A 84 5.72 0.29 12.77
CA VAL A 84 5.03 1.26 11.92
C VAL A 84 3.55 0.89 11.74
N LYS A 85 2.67 1.88 11.71
CA LYS A 85 1.27 1.69 11.31
C LYS A 85 1.19 1.35 9.82
N VAL A 86 0.37 0.36 9.47
CA VAL A 86 0.26 -0.10 8.09
C VAL A 86 -1.18 -0.01 7.62
N LEU A 87 -1.42 0.73 6.54
CA LEU A 87 -2.66 0.73 5.79
C LEU A 87 -2.54 -0.28 4.66
N THR A 88 -3.31 -1.37 4.73
CA THR A 88 -3.25 -2.43 3.71
C THR A 88 -4.43 -2.34 2.74
N ILE A 89 -4.13 -2.36 1.44
CA ILE A 89 -5.11 -2.37 0.35
C ILE A 89 -5.25 -3.81 -0.17
N TRP A 90 -6.47 -4.34 -0.12
CA TRP A 90 -6.79 -5.71 -0.49
C TRP A 90 -7.60 -5.75 -1.78
N GLY A 91 -7.16 -6.57 -2.73
CA GLY A 91 -7.87 -6.83 -3.99
C GLY A 91 -8.52 -8.21 -4.01
N LEU A 92 -7.87 -9.17 -4.69
CA LEU A 92 -8.35 -10.55 -4.79
C LEU A 92 -8.17 -11.38 -3.51
N THR A 93 -7.40 -10.87 -2.55
CA THR A 93 -7.22 -11.43 -1.22
C THR A 93 -8.04 -10.66 -0.18
N HIS A 94 -8.03 -11.09 1.08
CA HIS A 94 -8.78 -10.44 2.16
C HIS A 94 -8.07 -10.66 3.50
N PRO A 95 -8.13 -9.74 4.47
CA PRO A 95 -7.51 -9.93 5.79
C PRO A 95 -7.97 -11.21 6.50
N PHE A 96 -9.18 -11.71 6.24
CA PHE A 96 -9.72 -12.95 6.84
C PHE A 96 -8.92 -14.22 6.52
N ILE A 97 -8.08 -14.22 5.49
CA ILE A 97 -7.22 -15.36 5.18
C ILE A 97 -5.97 -15.45 6.08
N GLY A 98 -5.80 -14.54 7.04
CA GLY A 98 -4.75 -14.60 8.04
C GLY A 98 -3.40 -14.00 7.62
N PHE A 99 -3.34 -13.28 6.50
CA PHE A 99 -2.11 -12.62 6.02
C PHE A 99 -2.09 -11.10 6.28
N ALA A 100 -2.96 -10.58 7.14
CA ALA A 100 -2.87 -9.19 7.56
C ALA A 100 -1.58 -8.97 8.39
N PRO A 101 -0.89 -7.82 8.24
CA PRO A 101 0.24 -7.48 9.07
C PRO A 101 -0.11 -7.55 10.57
N TRP A 102 0.75 -8.19 11.35
CA TRP A 102 0.50 -8.50 12.76
C TRP A 102 0.29 -7.24 13.59
N GLY A 103 -0.69 -7.27 14.50
CA GLY A 103 -0.94 -6.16 15.44
C GLY A 103 -1.61 -4.93 14.82
N GLN A 104 -1.91 -4.91 13.51
CA GLN A 104 -2.61 -3.79 12.89
C GLN A 104 -4.11 -3.86 13.15
N PRO A 105 -4.78 -2.73 13.47
CA PRO A 105 -6.22 -2.68 13.67
C PRO A 105 -6.99 -3.07 12.39
N ASN A 106 -8.16 -3.68 12.54
CA ASN A 106 -9.03 -3.99 11.39
C ASN A 106 -9.40 -2.76 10.55
N SER A 107 -9.48 -1.59 11.19
CA SER A 107 -9.73 -0.30 10.52
C SER A 107 -8.62 0.15 9.57
N HIS A 108 -7.42 -0.46 9.65
CA HIS A 108 -6.30 -0.21 8.75
C HIS A 108 -6.33 -1.08 7.48
N ASN A 109 -7.46 -1.71 7.18
CA ASN A 109 -7.63 -2.48 5.95
C ASN A 109 -8.64 -1.79 5.03
N ILE A 110 -8.24 -1.56 3.79
CA ILE A 110 -9.15 -1.16 2.71
C ILE A 110 -9.40 -2.38 1.84
N THR A 111 -10.62 -2.84 1.82
CA THR A 111 -11.06 -3.98 1.02
C THR A 111 -12.03 -3.54 -0.07
N VAL A 112 -12.10 -4.31 -1.15
CA VAL A 112 -13.20 -4.20 -2.11
C VAL A 112 -14.53 -4.61 -1.46
N ASP A 113 -15.63 -4.15 -2.02
CA ASP A 113 -16.96 -4.51 -1.52
C ASP A 113 -17.30 -5.96 -1.88
N ARG A 114 -17.48 -6.82 -0.88
CA ARG A 114 -17.83 -8.22 -1.07
C ARG A 114 -19.29 -8.43 -1.48
N GLN A 115 -20.14 -7.43 -1.36
CA GLN A 115 -21.49 -7.49 -1.94
C GLN A 115 -21.42 -7.38 -3.47
N GLU A 116 -20.54 -6.53 -3.98
CA GLU A 116 -20.28 -6.39 -5.41
C GLU A 116 -19.39 -7.55 -5.94
N PHE A 117 -18.43 -8.01 -5.12
CA PHE A 117 -17.45 -9.04 -5.49
C PHE A 117 -17.48 -10.24 -4.54
N PRO A 118 -18.55 -11.09 -4.58
CA PRO A 118 -18.80 -12.11 -3.56
C PRO A 118 -17.79 -13.27 -3.55
N LEU A 119 -16.99 -13.46 -4.60
CA LEU A 119 -15.96 -14.50 -4.65
C LEU A 119 -14.67 -14.14 -3.90
N ILE A 120 -14.58 -12.97 -3.26
CA ILE A 120 -13.42 -12.56 -2.48
C ILE A 120 -13.45 -13.23 -1.08
N PRO A 121 -12.34 -13.82 -0.65
CA PRO A 121 -11.04 -13.99 -1.33
C PRO A 121 -11.10 -15.06 -2.42
N THR A 122 -10.55 -14.78 -3.60
CA THR A 122 -10.61 -15.73 -4.73
C THR A 122 -9.63 -16.90 -4.56
N SER A 123 -8.57 -16.68 -3.81
CA SER A 123 -7.58 -17.67 -3.38
C SER A 123 -6.69 -17.08 -2.28
N VAL A 124 -5.98 -17.95 -1.57
CA VAL A 124 -5.03 -17.55 -0.50
C VAL A 124 -3.93 -16.62 -1.03
N TYR A 125 -3.44 -16.86 -2.23
CA TYR A 125 -2.35 -16.08 -2.84
C TYR A 125 -2.81 -14.98 -3.80
N GLY A 126 -4.13 -14.80 -4.02
CA GLY A 126 -4.65 -13.82 -4.98
C GLY A 126 -4.25 -14.08 -6.43
N ASN A 127 -3.89 -15.32 -6.78
CA ASN A 127 -3.42 -15.72 -8.10
C ASN A 127 -4.54 -16.25 -9.00
N LYS A 128 -5.75 -16.40 -8.49
CA LYS A 128 -6.95 -16.77 -9.26
C LYS A 128 -7.76 -15.51 -9.54
N VAL A 129 -7.92 -15.19 -10.81
CA VAL A 129 -8.68 -14.03 -11.27
C VAL A 129 -9.94 -14.52 -11.97
N PRO A 130 -11.10 -14.56 -11.32
CA PRO A 130 -12.35 -14.89 -11.99
C PRO A 130 -12.69 -13.87 -13.08
N MET A 131 -13.48 -14.29 -14.06
CA MET A 131 -13.98 -13.39 -15.11
C MET A 131 -14.75 -12.22 -14.48
N GLY A 132 -14.43 -11.00 -14.90
CA GLY A 132 -14.99 -9.76 -14.35
C GLY A 132 -14.26 -9.20 -13.11
N TYR A 133 -13.22 -9.90 -12.63
CA TYR A 133 -12.44 -9.46 -11.46
C TYR A 133 -11.06 -8.87 -11.83
N GLU A 134 -10.75 -8.73 -13.12
CA GLU A 134 -9.44 -8.30 -13.63
C GLU A 134 -9.08 -6.87 -13.17
N ASN A 135 -10.08 -6.03 -12.97
CA ASN A 135 -9.93 -4.62 -12.60
C ASN A 135 -10.51 -4.28 -11.23
N ILE A 136 -10.70 -5.28 -10.38
CA ILE A 136 -11.41 -5.14 -9.10
C ILE A 136 -10.83 -4.02 -8.20
N LEU A 137 -9.54 -3.83 -8.20
CA LEU A 137 -8.88 -2.78 -7.41
C LEU A 137 -9.24 -1.36 -7.87
N ARG A 138 -9.79 -1.17 -9.07
CA ARG A 138 -10.31 0.12 -9.53
C ARG A 138 -11.59 0.55 -8.82
N SER A 139 -12.28 -0.37 -8.13
CA SER A 139 -13.44 -0.03 -7.26
C SER A 139 -13.02 0.72 -5.99
N ILE A 140 -11.74 0.60 -5.59
CA ILE A 140 -11.18 1.37 -4.48
C ILE A 140 -10.71 2.73 -5.02
N SER A 141 -11.38 3.82 -4.64
CA SER A 141 -11.00 5.15 -5.09
C SER A 141 -9.72 5.65 -4.42
N PRO A 142 -8.87 6.44 -5.11
CA PRO A 142 -7.73 7.12 -4.49
C PRO A 142 -8.14 7.97 -3.28
N LYS A 143 -9.29 8.63 -3.34
CA LYS A 143 -9.84 9.43 -2.24
C LYS A 143 -9.97 8.61 -0.96
N ARG A 144 -10.51 7.39 -1.02
CA ARG A 144 -10.66 6.50 0.15
C ARG A 144 -9.32 6.17 0.79
N ILE A 145 -8.27 5.96 -0.03
CA ILE A 145 -6.91 5.68 0.47
C ILE A 145 -6.35 6.92 1.15
N ILE A 146 -6.48 8.09 0.52
CA ILE A 146 -6.00 9.37 1.05
C ILE A 146 -6.67 9.68 2.39
N GLU A 147 -7.99 9.64 2.46
CA GLU A 147 -8.76 9.94 3.67
C GLU A 147 -8.36 9.02 4.83
N LYS A 148 -8.22 7.70 4.55
CA LYS A 148 -7.81 6.75 5.57
C LYS A 148 -6.36 6.95 6.00
N SER A 149 -5.46 7.32 5.10
CA SER A 149 -4.07 7.65 5.43
C SER A 149 -4.00 8.86 6.36
N LEU A 150 -4.73 9.93 6.05
CA LEU A 150 -4.78 11.13 6.88
C LEU A 150 -5.40 10.85 8.27
N GLU A 151 -6.47 10.05 8.34
CA GLU A 151 -7.06 9.61 9.61
C GLU A 151 -6.04 8.90 10.50
N ILE A 152 -5.24 7.99 9.94
CA ILE A 152 -4.22 7.24 10.69
C ILE A 152 -3.10 8.17 11.18
N LEU A 153 -2.65 9.10 10.32
CA LEU A 153 -1.61 10.07 10.67
C LEU A 153 -2.06 11.03 11.78
N LEU A 154 -3.28 11.58 11.71
CA LEU A 154 -3.83 12.49 12.71
C LEU A 154 -3.97 11.83 14.09
N ASN A 155 -4.35 10.55 14.14
CA ASN A 155 -4.46 9.80 15.40
C ASN A 155 -3.11 9.47 16.06
N GLN A 156 -1.98 9.84 15.45
CA GLN A 156 -0.65 9.72 16.08
C GLN A 156 -0.30 10.96 16.93
N THR A 157 -0.75 12.13 16.53
CA THR A 157 -0.42 13.40 17.20
C THR A 157 -1.20 13.58 18.51
N SER A 158 -2.15 12.68 18.82
CA SER A 158 -3.03 12.76 20.00
C SER A 158 -2.65 11.76 21.11
N SER A 159 -1.54 11.05 20.96
CA SER A 159 -1.02 10.07 21.93
C SER A 159 0.33 10.51 22.45
#